data_60d173e78b7d31d8e2074ad55bb05144
#
_entry.id   60d173e78b7d31d8e2074ad55bb05144
#
_cell.length_a   1.000
_cell.length_b   1.000
_cell.length_c   1.000
_cell.angle_alpha   90.00
_cell.angle_beta   90.00
_cell.angle_gamma   90.00
#
_symmetry.space_group_name_H-M   'P 1'
#
loop_
_entity.id
_entity.type
_entity.pdbx_description
1 polymer ?
#
loop_
_entity_poly.entity_id
_entity_poly.type
_entity_poly.pdbx_seq_one_letter_code
_entity_poly.pdbx_strand_id
1 'polypeptide(L)'
;EQAIAAIEAYSVVRTPDSPQYTLTVAADGAPDTGDLVFLLTAADGTVYAGDADGLTPLDPDDLTREASGKIVDAEGYTVLTTAQINERSDEIADFAVPTGDGTGIRSSGLSMAYEGQATRTYQEDCDCIVDSVTGVTYTADNVNGSFVSDDGQRLLQGWRVNVGFDNFLRFVTDPATGASFLSILAWNIGFAAGTTLLVFVVGLGLALLMHTRTPLRGRTLYRILLVLPYAMPSFAMLLLWRDMFNTDFGLINRVLGLDVNWLGNAWTARGSILLVNTWLGFPYMFLVATGALQSIPRELEQAARIDGAGAWQAFRHVTLPLLMIAMTPILVSTFAFNFNNFNAVWLTTAGGPFRPDNPLAGATDLLITYTFRLAFGGQGAQYGFASAVSVLIFLIV
;
A
#
# COMPACT_ATOMS: atom_id res chain seq x y z
N GLU A 1 20.34 -17.26 14.82
CA GLU A 1 19.59 -17.98 15.86
C GLU A 1 18.09 -17.63 15.80
N GLN A 2 17.64 -16.36 15.93
CA GLN A 2 16.22 -16.01 15.89
C GLN A 2 15.51 -16.45 14.61
N ALA A 3 16.15 -16.31 13.44
CA ALA A 3 15.56 -16.75 12.17
C ALA A 3 15.40 -18.28 12.11
N ILE A 4 16.34 -19.03 12.65
CA ILE A 4 16.30 -20.51 12.73
C ILE A 4 15.14 -20.92 13.64
N ALA A 5 15.07 -20.38 14.85
CA ALA A 5 13.99 -20.66 15.80
C ALA A 5 12.61 -20.33 15.21
N ALA A 6 12.49 -19.20 14.49
CA ALA A 6 11.26 -18.83 13.80
C ALA A 6 10.89 -19.81 12.66
N ILE A 7 11.87 -20.31 11.88
CA ILE A 7 11.62 -21.30 10.81
C ILE A 7 11.15 -22.62 11.42
N GLU A 8 11.80 -23.09 12.48
CA GLU A 8 11.42 -24.31 13.15
C GLU A 8 10.02 -24.22 13.75
N ALA A 9 9.75 -23.15 14.52
CA ALA A 9 8.45 -22.90 15.11
C ALA A 9 7.31 -22.77 14.07
N TYR A 10 7.57 -22.09 12.95
CA TYR A 10 6.59 -21.95 11.86
C TYR A 10 6.28 -23.28 11.17
N SER A 11 7.23 -24.23 11.14
CA SER A 11 7.09 -25.52 10.48
C SER A 11 6.44 -26.62 11.36
N VAL A 12 6.01 -26.27 12.56
CA VAL A 12 5.45 -27.21 13.54
C VAL A 12 4.16 -27.85 13.04
N VAL A 13 4.10 -29.18 13.17
CA VAL A 13 2.92 -29.98 12.82
C VAL A 13 2.38 -30.69 14.07
N ARG A 14 1.05 -30.66 14.20
CA ARG A 14 0.35 -31.36 15.28
C ARG A 14 0.43 -32.86 15.10
N THR A 15 0.79 -33.57 16.16
CA THR A 15 0.71 -35.05 16.29
C THR A 15 -0.44 -35.44 17.23
N PRO A 16 -0.90 -36.71 17.22
CA PRO A 16 -1.95 -37.17 18.15
C PRO A 16 -1.62 -36.94 19.63
N ASP A 17 -0.34 -36.98 19.99
CA ASP A 17 0.15 -36.83 21.36
C ASP A 17 0.60 -35.42 21.70
N SER A 18 0.36 -34.46 20.83
CA SER A 18 0.73 -33.04 21.01
C SER A 18 0.10 -32.45 22.28
N PRO A 19 0.89 -31.88 23.20
CA PRO A 19 0.39 -31.12 24.32
C PRO A 19 -0.54 -29.98 23.83
N GLN A 20 -1.62 -29.78 24.56
CA GLN A 20 -2.61 -28.76 24.25
C GLN A 20 -2.67 -27.73 25.36
N TYR A 21 -2.86 -26.47 24.95
CA TYR A 21 -2.95 -25.32 25.84
C TYR A 21 -4.26 -24.57 25.59
N THR A 22 -4.86 -24.04 26.65
CA THR A 22 -5.90 -23.02 26.47
C THR A 22 -5.21 -21.73 26.10
N LEU A 23 -5.64 -21.13 24.98
CA LEU A 23 -5.04 -19.93 24.42
C LEU A 23 -5.87 -18.69 24.74
N THR A 24 -5.21 -17.64 25.19
CA THR A 24 -5.71 -16.27 25.14
C THR A 24 -4.71 -15.41 24.38
N VAL A 25 -5.15 -14.74 23.33
CA VAL A 25 -4.29 -13.87 22.53
C VAL A 25 -4.19 -12.49 23.18
N ALA A 26 -2.98 -12.01 23.38
CA ALA A 26 -2.66 -10.72 23.96
C ALA A 26 -1.60 -9.99 23.10
N ALA A 27 -1.33 -8.75 23.44
CA ALA A 27 -0.24 -7.97 22.89
C ALA A 27 0.61 -7.39 24.02
N ASP A 28 1.92 -7.31 23.78
CA ASP A 28 2.81 -6.50 24.61
C ASP A 28 2.71 -5.05 24.14
N GLY A 29 2.06 -4.21 24.97
CA GLY A 29 1.77 -2.81 24.66
C GLY A 29 0.39 -2.57 24.06
N ALA A 30 0.30 -1.76 22.99
CA ALA A 30 -0.97 -1.38 22.40
C ALA A 30 -1.61 -2.53 21.61
N PRO A 31 -2.95 -2.73 21.68
CA PRO A 31 -3.62 -3.88 21.08
C PRO A 31 -3.47 -3.99 19.55
N ASP A 32 -3.32 -2.84 18.87
CA ASP A 32 -3.29 -2.78 17.40
C ASP A 32 -1.87 -2.84 16.82
N THR A 33 -0.84 -2.53 17.63
CA THR A 33 0.55 -2.38 17.15
C THR A 33 1.60 -3.05 18.04
N GLY A 34 1.20 -3.54 19.23
CA GLY A 34 2.08 -4.29 20.14
C GLY A 34 2.41 -5.67 19.59
N ASP A 35 3.54 -6.23 20.02
CA ASP A 35 3.96 -7.57 19.62
C ASP A 35 2.96 -8.62 20.14
N LEU A 36 2.69 -9.64 19.32
CA LEU A 36 1.75 -10.71 19.70
C LEU A 36 2.35 -11.56 20.83
N VAL A 37 1.50 -11.89 21.79
CA VAL A 37 1.82 -12.80 22.90
C VAL A 37 0.69 -13.80 23.06
N PHE A 38 1.03 -15.08 23.16
CA PHE A 38 0.12 -16.15 23.51
C PHE A 38 0.16 -16.40 25.01
N LEU A 39 -0.91 -16.06 25.73
CA LEU A 39 -1.11 -16.48 27.11
C LEU A 39 -1.64 -17.92 27.11
N LEU A 40 -0.78 -18.86 27.52
CA LEU A 40 -0.97 -20.28 27.37
C LEU A 40 -1.22 -20.91 28.76
N THR A 41 -2.37 -21.58 28.92
CA THR A 41 -2.63 -22.35 30.13
C THR A 41 -2.46 -23.83 29.83
N ALA A 42 -1.52 -24.48 30.47
CA ALA A 42 -1.28 -25.92 30.37
C ALA A 42 -2.34 -26.72 31.12
N ALA A 43 -2.40 -28.03 30.86
CA ALA A 43 -3.37 -28.92 31.50
C ALA A 43 -3.21 -29.08 33.03
N ASP A 44 -2.02 -28.82 33.54
CA ASP A 44 -1.70 -28.79 35.00
C ASP A 44 -2.07 -27.46 35.68
N GLY A 45 -2.54 -26.45 34.89
CA GLY A 45 -2.92 -25.14 35.36
C GLY A 45 -1.78 -24.11 35.36
N THR A 46 -0.57 -24.48 34.97
CA THR A 46 0.55 -23.56 34.81
C THR A 46 0.27 -22.61 33.66
N VAL A 47 0.66 -21.34 33.79
CA VAL A 47 0.49 -20.31 32.73
C VAL A 47 1.82 -19.80 32.25
N TYR A 48 1.89 -19.59 30.94
CA TYR A 48 3.05 -19.04 30.26
C TYR A 48 2.64 -17.86 29.37
N ALA A 49 3.49 -16.87 29.28
CA ALA A 49 3.51 -15.93 28.17
C ALA A 49 4.46 -16.50 27.10
N GLY A 50 3.93 -16.72 25.91
CA GLY A 50 4.70 -17.16 24.75
C GLY A 50 4.80 -16.02 23.74
N ASP A 51 6.01 -15.62 23.43
CA ASP A 51 6.36 -14.59 22.45
C ASP A 51 7.30 -15.17 21.38
N ALA A 52 7.87 -14.31 20.55
CA ALA A 52 8.81 -14.70 19.50
C ALA A 52 10.15 -15.24 20.05
N ASP A 53 10.48 -14.96 21.31
CA ASP A 53 11.71 -15.37 21.95
C ASP A 53 11.55 -16.68 22.77
N GLY A 54 10.32 -17.09 23.09
CA GLY A 54 10.02 -18.35 23.78
C GLY A 54 8.90 -18.28 24.81
N LEU A 55 8.98 -19.17 25.81
CA LEU A 55 8.01 -19.29 26.90
C LEU A 55 8.55 -18.68 28.21
N THR A 56 7.81 -17.76 28.78
CA THR A 56 8.07 -17.17 30.11
C THR A 56 6.94 -17.58 31.06
N PRO A 57 7.23 -18.27 32.19
CA PRO A 57 6.21 -18.62 33.16
C PRO A 57 5.66 -17.34 33.84
N LEU A 58 4.34 -17.28 34.01
CA LEU A 58 3.64 -16.19 34.67
C LEU A 58 3.17 -16.61 36.07
N ASP A 59 3.20 -15.66 37.01
CA ASP A 59 2.68 -15.89 38.35
C ASP A 59 1.12 -15.90 38.29
N PRO A 60 0.46 -16.92 38.83
CA PRO A 60 -0.99 -16.99 38.89
C PRO A 60 -1.65 -15.81 39.59
N ASP A 61 -0.94 -15.12 40.49
CA ASP A 61 -1.46 -13.98 41.27
C ASP A 61 -1.55 -12.71 40.41
N ASP A 62 -0.82 -12.62 39.30
CA ASP A 62 -0.81 -11.52 38.34
C ASP A 62 -1.90 -11.64 37.25
N LEU A 63 -2.74 -12.68 37.36
CA LEU A 63 -3.72 -13.03 36.34
C LEU A 63 -5.14 -13.02 36.85
N THR A 64 -6.07 -12.46 36.06
CA THR A 64 -7.50 -12.60 36.28
C THR A 64 -8.09 -13.61 35.30
N ARG A 65 -8.80 -14.64 35.79
CA ARG A 65 -9.40 -15.69 34.99
C ARG A 65 -10.92 -15.72 35.15
N GLU A 66 -11.61 -16.06 34.09
CA GLU A 66 -13.03 -16.42 34.13
C GLU A 66 -13.22 -17.83 34.71
N ALA A 67 -14.48 -18.17 35.07
CA ALA A 67 -14.85 -19.51 35.51
C ALA A 67 -14.57 -20.62 34.45
N SER A 68 -14.40 -20.24 33.19
CA SER A 68 -14.02 -21.08 32.06
C SER A 68 -12.52 -21.42 32.03
N GLY A 69 -11.70 -20.80 32.87
CA GLY A 69 -10.24 -20.89 32.86
C GLY A 69 -9.55 -19.94 31.87
N LYS A 70 -10.33 -19.18 31.09
CA LYS A 70 -9.77 -18.21 30.14
C LYS A 70 -9.22 -16.99 30.90
N ILE A 71 -8.03 -16.51 30.50
CA ILE A 71 -7.41 -15.32 31.06
C ILE A 71 -8.11 -14.10 30.45
N VAL A 72 -8.56 -13.17 31.28
CA VAL A 72 -9.23 -11.94 30.87
C VAL A 72 -8.39 -10.70 31.15
N ASP A 73 -7.42 -10.83 32.05
CA ASP A 73 -6.46 -9.78 32.36
C ASP A 73 -5.14 -10.40 32.82
N ALA A 74 -4.02 -9.77 32.43
CA ALA A 74 -2.68 -10.20 32.79
C ALA A 74 -1.79 -8.98 32.94
N GLU A 75 -1.09 -8.84 34.06
CA GLU A 75 -0.21 -7.69 34.30
C GLU A 75 0.90 -7.61 33.24
N GLY A 76 1.05 -6.45 32.62
CA GLY A 76 2.02 -6.21 31.53
C GLY A 76 1.54 -6.54 30.12
N TYR A 77 0.37 -7.19 29.95
CA TYR A 77 -0.15 -7.58 28.63
C TYR A 77 -1.57 -7.05 28.40
N THR A 78 -1.86 -6.66 27.16
CA THR A 78 -3.20 -6.26 26.75
C THR A 78 -3.93 -7.42 26.08
N VAL A 79 -4.95 -8.00 26.73
CA VAL A 79 -5.75 -9.08 26.16
C VAL A 79 -6.59 -8.53 25.00
N LEU A 80 -6.49 -9.18 23.82
CA LEU A 80 -7.19 -8.76 22.62
C LEU A 80 -8.67 -9.15 22.66
N THR A 81 -9.51 -8.22 22.23
CA THR A 81 -10.95 -8.48 21.99
C THR A 81 -11.14 -9.31 20.72
N THR A 82 -12.31 -9.94 20.57
CA THR A 82 -12.63 -10.73 19.35
C THR A 82 -12.53 -9.90 18.07
N ALA A 83 -12.84 -8.61 18.10
CA ALA A 83 -12.71 -7.73 16.95
C ALA A 83 -11.23 -7.55 16.56
N GLN A 84 -10.37 -7.27 17.52
CA GLN A 84 -8.91 -7.13 17.32
C GLN A 84 -8.24 -8.44 16.87
N ILE A 85 -8.68 -9.58 17.42
CA ILE A 85 -8.23 -10.90 16.96
C ILE A 85 -8.59 -11.12 15.50
N ASN A 86 -9.79 -10.71 15.06
CA ASN A 86 -10.19 -10.84 13.66
C ASN A 86 -9.39 -9.89 12.74
N GLU A 87 -9.08 -8.68 13.19
CA GLU A 87 -8.25 -7.74 12.45
C GLU A 87 -6.81 -8.22 12.28
N ARG A 88 -6.29 -8.97 13.26
CA ARG A 88 -4.93 -9.55 13.26
C ARG A 88 -4.91 -11.06 12.94
N SER A 89 -5.98 -11.61 12.36
CA SER A 89 -6.15 -13.05 12.13
C SER A 89 -5.01 -13.69 11.34
N ASP A 90 -4.51 -13.01 10.32
CA ASP A 90 -3.41 -13.53 9.49
C ASP A 90 -2.09 -13.55 10.27
N GLU A 91 -1.83 -12.53 11.07
CA GLU A 91 -0.66 -12.45 11.94
C GLU A 91 -0.70 -13.52 13.03
N ILE A 92 -1.87 -13.75 13.65
CA ILE A 92 -2.06 -14.80 14.66
C ILE A 92 -1.92 -16.20 14.06
N ALA A 93 -2.39 -16.42 12.84
CA ALA A 93 -2.25 -17.69 12.14
C ALA A 93 -0.78 -18.01 11.80
N ASP A 94 0.00 -16.97 11.54
CA ASP A 94 1.43 -17.07 11.22
C ASP A 94 2.33 -17.02 12.47
N PHE A 95 1.77 -16.71 13.63
CA PHE A 95 2.53 -16.63 14.87
C PHE A 95 2.80 -18.02 15.46
N ALA A 96 4.03 -18.23 15.88
CA ALA A 96 4.48 -19.46 16.54
C ALA A 96 5.47 -19.13 17.66
N VAL A 97 5.30 -19.78 18.81
CA VAL A 97 6.16 -19.63 19.98
C VAL A 97 7.22 -20.72 19.95
N PRO A 98 8.51 -20.43 19.86
CA PRO A 98 9.57 -21.42 19.92
C PRO A 98 9.70 -21.99 21.35
N THR A 99 9.77 -23.33 21.47
CA THR A 99 9.92 -24.00 22.76
C THR A 99 11.28 -24.68 22.93
N GLY A 100 12.16 -24.56 21.91
CA GLY A 100 13.47 -25.22 21.87
C GLY A 100 13.41 -26.64 21.30
N ASP A 101 14.56 -27.23 21.04
CA ASP A 101 14.73 -28.62 20.59
C ASP A 101 13.89 -29.02 19.35
N GLY A 102 13.64 -28.05 18.44
CA GLY A 102 12.85 -28.29 17.23
C GLY A 102 11.34 -28.43 17.51
N THR A 103 10.86 -27.95 18.64
CA THR A 103 9.45 -27.87 18.99
C THR A 103 8.95 -26.43 19.01
N GLY A 104 7.62 -26.26 18.90
CA GLY A 104 7.00 -24.94 18.97
C GLY A 104 5.50 -25.03 19.20
N ILE A 105 4.91 -23.91 19.65
CA ILE A 105 3.49 -23.83 19.95
C ILE A 105 2.80 -22.95 18.91
N ARG A 106 1.74 -23.47 18.31
CA ARG A 106 0.89 -22.74 17.35
C ARG A 106 -0.58 -22.74 17.77
N SER A 107 -1.29 -21.74 17.32
CA SER A 107 -2.73 -21.63 17.54
C SER A 107 -3.50 -22.71 16.78
N SER A 108 -4.55 -23.25 17.39
CA SER A 108 -5.55 -24.12 16.77
C SER A 108 -6.93 -23.50 17.00
N GLY A 109 -7.25 -22.50 16.19
CA GLY A 109 -8.41 -21.64 16.39
C GLY A 109 -8.16 -20.53 17.42
N LEU A 110 -9.24 -19.93 17.96
CA LEU A 110 -9.16 -18.72 18.77
C LEU A 110 -8.90 -18.94 20.27
N SER A 111 -9.00 -20.18 20.74
CA SER A 111 -8.96 -20.50 22.19
C SER A 111 -8.08 -21.69 22.56
N MET A 112 -7.44 -22.29 21.57
CA MET A 112 -6.59 -23.46 21.77
C MET A 112 -5.26 -23.27 21.05
N ALA A 113 -4.20 -23.81 21.66
CA ALA A 113 -2.89 -23.94 21.03
C ALA A 113 -2.37 -25.37 21.23
N TYR A 114 -1.44 -25.79 20.40
CA TYR A 114 -0.80 -27.09 20.51
C TYR A 114 0.71 -26.96 20.36
N GLU A 115 1.46 -27.76 21.06
CA GLU A 115 2.88 -27.95 20.87
C GLU A 115 3.11 -29.13 19.92
N GLY A 116 3.99 -28.98 18.96
CA GLY A 116 4.31 -30.01 18.01
C GLY A 116 5.78 -30.02 17.62
N GLN A 117 6.19 -31.00 16.81
CA GLN A 117 7.54 -31.06 16.27
C GLN A 117 7.65 -30.27 14.98
N ALA A 118 8.74 -29.53 14.83
CA ALA A 118 9.07 -28.85 13.60
C ALA A 118 9.40 -29.89 12.50
N THR A 119 8.85 -29.67 11.32
CA THR A 119 9.22 -30.47 10.14
C THR A 119 10.51 -29.95 9.51
N ARG A 120 10.92 -28.72 9.82
CA ARG A 120 12.16 -28.09 9.38
C ARG A 120 13.08 -27.93 10.57
N THR A 121 14.24 -28.56 10.49
CA THR A 121 15.23 -28.55 11.55
C THR A 121 16.57 -28.03 11.03
N TYR A 122 17.22 -27.20 11.83
CA TYR A 122 18.54 -26.68 11.52
C TYR A 122 19.62 -27.72 11.82
N GLN A 123 20.58 -27.82 10.92
CA GLN A 123 21.75 -28.68 11.06
C GLN A 123 23.03 -27.81 11.03
N GLU A 124 23.76 -27.80 12.12
CA GLU A 124 24.98 -27.00 12.27
C GLU A 124 26.10 -27.47 11.32
N ASP A 125 26.19 -28.77 11.04
CA ASP A 125 27.24 -29.37 10.21
C ASP A 125 27.28 -28.81 8.79
N CYS A 126 26.11 -28.40 8.24
CA CYS A 126 25.99 -27.86 6.88
C CYS A 126 25.57 -26.38 6.86
N ASP A 127 25.32 -25.74 7.99
CA ASP A 127 24.64 -24.44 8.07
C ASP A 127 23.37 -24.42 7.20
N CYS A 128 22.52 -25.42 7.37
CA CYS A 128 21.36 -25.65 6.51
C CYS A 128 20.12 -26.05 7.32
N ILE A 129 18.94 -25.85 6.72
CA ILE A 129 17.67 -26.31 7.24
C ILE A 129 17.18 -27.48 6.38
N VAL A 130 16.87 -28.59 7.01
CA VAL A 130 16.32 -29.78 6.34
C VAL A 130 14.83 -29.90 6.66
N ASP A 131 14.01 -29.95 5.60
CA ASP A 131 12.59 -30.24 5.69
C ASP A 131 12.36 -31.75 5.65
N SER A 132 11.99 -32.35 6.77
CA SER A 132 11.82 -33.81 6.93
C SER A 132 10.64 -34.36 6.13
N VAL A 133 9.68 -33.53 5.72
CA VAL A 133 8.51 -33.95 4.95
C VAL A 133 8.80 -33.96 3.46
N THR A 134 9.46 -32.94 2.95
CA THR A 134 9.75 -32.82 1.52
C THR A 134 11.13 -33.34 1.13
N GLY A 135 12.03 -33.51 2.11
CA GLY A 135 13.43 -33.90 1.90
C GLY A 135 14.28 -32.75 1.31
N VAL A 136 13.73 -31.54 1.21
CA VAL A 136 14.43 -30.38 0.66
C VAL A 136 15.39 -29.79 1.69
N THR A 137 16.61 -29.53 1.26
CA THR A 137 17.62 -28.85 2.07
C THR A 137 17.72 -27.41 1.64
N TYR A 138 17.70 -26.50 2.62
CA TYR A 138 17.85 -25.07 2.42
C TYR A 138 19.18 -24.61 3.03
N THR A 139 20.08 -24.11 2.20
CA THR A 139 21.39 -23.63 2.65
C THR A 139 21.36 -22.14 2.97
N ALA A 140 22.18 -21.69 3.92
CA ALA A 140 22.27 -20.29 4.31
C ALA A 140 22.86 -19.44 3.19
N ASP A 141 22.08 -18.52 2.65
CA ASP A 141 22.52 -17.51 1.71
C ASP A 141 22.81 -16.19 2.45
N ASN A 142 24.05 -16.05 2.88
CA ASN A 142 24.51 -14.88 3.62
C ASN A 142 24.58 -13.60 2.76
N VAL A 143 24.42 -13.70 1.44
CA VAL A 143 24.33 -12.54 0.55
C VAL A 143 22.93 -11.95 0.60
N ASN A 144 21.89 -12.80 0.63
CA ASN A 144 20.50 -12.38 0.62
C ASN A 144 19.85 -12.44 2.02
N GLY A 145 20.51 -13.01 3.03
CA GLY A 145 20.01 -13.11 4.40
C GLY A 145 18.84 -14.07 4.54
N SER A 146 18.84 -15.17 3.83
CA SER A 146 17.76 -16.18 3.87
C SER A 146 18.29 -17.58 3.63
N PHE A 147 17.55 -18.59 4.01
CA PHE A 147 17.79 -19.97 3.61
C PHE A 147 17.18 -20.24 2.24
N VAL A 148 17.96 -20.84 1.32
CA VAL A 148 17.58 -21.07 -0.08
C VAL A 148 17.82 -22.52 -0.47
N SER A 149 16.84 -23.15 -1.13
CA SER A 149 16.98 -24.49 -1.71
C SER A 149 17.75 -24.47 -3.04
N ASP A 150 18.21 -25.61 -3.51
CA ASP A 150 18.86 -25.75 -4.82
C ASP A 150 17.97 -25.30 -5.99
N ASP A 151 16.65 -25.40 -5.85
CA ASP A 151 15.66 -24.92 -6.82
C ASP A 151 15.41 -23.41 -6.75
N GLY A 152 16.09 -22.69 -5.85
CA GLY A 152 15.96 -21.25 -5.66
C GLY A 152 14.76 -20.82 -4.82
N GLN A 153 14.07 -21.76 -4.17
CA GLN A 153 13.01 -21.41 -3.20
C GLN A 153 13.63 -20.85 -1.93
N ARG A 154 13.08 -19.76 -1.43
CA ARG A 154 13.54 -19.08 -0.22
C ARG A 154 12.57 -19.29 0.92
N LEU A 155 13.09 -19.50 2.12
CA LEU A 155 12.28 -19.42 3.33
C LEU A 155 11.94 -17.95 3.62
N LEU A 156 10.75 -17.70 4.16
CA LEU A 156 10.25 -16.35 4.45
C LEU A 156 11.04 -15.70 5.58
N GLN A 157 11.40 -16.50 6.58
CA GLN A 157 12.19 -16.07 7.72
C GLN A 157 13.66 -15.96 7.30
N GLY A 158 14.31 -14.86 7.70
CA GLY A 158 15.69 -14.61 7.36
C GLY A 158 16.33 -13.58 8.31
N TRP A 159 17.50 -13.12 7.93
CA TRP A 159 18.25 -12.14 8.71
C TRP A 159 18.65 -10.93 7.88
N ARG A 160 18.93 -9.83 8.56
CA ARG A 160 19.35 -8.59 7.90
C ARG A 160 20.80 -8.69 7.44
N VAL A 161 21.03 -8.36 6.17
CA VAL A 161 22.36 -8.29 5.57
C VAL A 161 22.63 -6.87 5.10
N ASN A 162 23.84 -6.39 5.35
CA ASN A 162 24.26 -5.10 4.85
C ASN A 162 24.79 -5.26 3.41
N VAL A 163 23.99 -4.86 2.43
CA VAL A 163 24.32 -4.93 1.00
C VAL A 163 24.90 -3.63 0.44
N GLY A 164 25.17 -2.63 1.29
CA GLY A 164 25.72 -1.35 0.85
C GLY A 164 24.88 -0.69 -0.25
N PHE A 165 25.49 -0.45 -1.43
CA PHE A 165 24.83 0.17 -2.58
C PHE A 165 24.28 -0.83 -3.61
N ASP A 166 24.31 -2.12 -3.37
CA ASP A 166 23.93 -3.14 -4.34
C ASP A 166 22.47 -3.00 -4.81
N ASN A 167 21.55 -2.62 -3.91
CA ASN A 167 20.17 -2.34 -4.27
C ASN A 167 20.03 -1.15 -5.24
N PHE A 168 20.93 -0.18 -5.20
CA PHE A 168 20.95 0.92 -6.18
C PHE A 168 21.61 0.49 -7.48
N LEU A 169 22.67 -0.32 -7.41
CA LEU A 169 23.37 -0.84 -8.59
C LEU A 169 22.47 -1.79 -9.38
N ARG A 170 21.55 -2.49 -8.74
CA ARG A 170 20.60 -3.41 -9.36
C ARG A 170 19.81 -2.78 -10.52
N PHE A 171 19.51 -1.48 -10.48
CA PHE A 171 18.85 -0.77 -11.58
C PHE A 171 19.70 -0.71 -12.87
N VAL A 172 21.01 -0.85 -12.74
CA VAL A 172 21.98 -0.80 -13.86
C VAL A 172 22.44 -2.19 -14.23
N THR A 173 22.64 -3.06 -13.23
CA THR A 173 23.22 -4.41 -13.44
C THR A 173 22.18 -5.44 -13.88
N ASP A 174 20.91 -5.26 -13.50
CA ASP A 174 19.80 -6.11 -13.95
C ASP A 174 18.95 -5.37 -15.01
N PRO A 175 19.10 -5.70 -16.30
CA PRO A 175 18.39 -5.02 -17.38
C PRO A 175 16.86 -5.11 -17.27
N ALA A 176 16.31 -6.20 -16.70
CA ALA A 176 14.87 -6.40 -16.55
C ALA A 176 14.31 -5.46 -15.48
N THR A 177 15.00 -5.36 -14.35
CA THR A 177 14.65 -4.41 -13.27
C THR A 177 14.79 -2.96 -13.73
N GLY A 178 15.90 -2.64 -14.42
CA GLY A 178 16.13 -1.31 -14.97
C GLY A 178 15.08 -0.87 -16.00
N ALA A 179 14.73 -1.75 -16.95
CA ALA A 179 13.70 -1.47 -17.93
C ALA A 179 12.31 -1.28 -17.30
N SER A 180 11.97 -2.09 -16.30
CA SER A 180 10.73 -1.95 -15.55
C SER A 180 10.67 -0.62 -14.81
N PHE A 181 11.73 -0.27 -14.08
CA PHE A 181 11.83 1.00 -13.35
C PHE A 181 11.68 2.21 -14.31
N LEU A 182 12.41 2.23 -15.42
CA LEU A 182 12.34 3.32 -16.40
C LEU A 182 10.96 3.43 -17.05
N SER A 183 10.31 2.31 -17.35
CA SER A 183 8.95 2.28 -17.89
C SER A 183 7.93 2.86 -16.90
N ILE A 184 8.04 2.46 -15.63
CA ILE A 184 7.19 2.98 -14.55
C ILE A 184 7.47 4.46 -14.32
N LEU A 185 8.74 4.89 -14.26
CA LEU A 185 9.13 6.29 -14.11
C LEU A 185 8.58 7.15 -15.24
N ALA A 186 8.71 6.72 -16.49
CA ALA A 186 8.18 7.45 -17.64
C ALA A 186 6.66 7.63 -17.56
N TRP A 187 5.95 6.56 -17.20
CA TRP A 187 4.51 6.63 -16.96
C TRP A 187 4.17 7.50 -15.75
N ASN A 188 4.92 7.41 -14.66
CA ASN A 188 4.71 8.21 -13.44
C ASN A 188 4.79 9.71 -13.74
N ILE A 189 5.83 10.12 -14.49
CA ILE A 189 5.97 11.52 -14.98
C ILE A 189 4.79 11.87 -15.90
N GLY A 190 4.46 10.99 -16.85
CA GLY A 190 3.33 11.19 -17.77
C GLY A 190 1.99 11.32 -17.05
N PHE A 191 1.75 10.51 -16.03
CA PHE A 191 0.55 10.57 -15.19
C PHE A 191 0.49 11.87 -14.37
N ALA A 192 1.57 12.22 -13.68
CA ALA A 192 1.61 13.44 -12.86
C ALA A 192 1.46 14.70 -13.71
N ALA A 193 2.18 14.80 -14.82
CA ALA A 193 2.09 15.94 -15.74
C ALA A 193 0.73 15.97 -16.45
N GLY A 194 0.26 14.83 -16.95
CA GLY A 194 -1.02 14.70 -17.64
C GLY A 194 -2.19 15.09 -16.74
N THR A 195 -2.24 14.56 -15.52
CA THR A 195 -3.27 14.92 -14.55
C THR A 195 -3.21 16.41 -14.19
N THR A 196 -2.01 16.94 -13.90
CA THR A 196 -1.84 18.36 -13.55
C THR A 196 -2.33 19.26 -14.68
N LEU A 197 -1.97 18.93 -15.93
CA LEU A 197 -2.41 19.67 -17.11
C LEU A 197 -3.94 19.58 -17.29
N LEU A 198 -4.51 18.39 -17.18
CA LEU A 198 -5.96 18.18 -17.37
C LEU A 198 -6.78 18.90 -16.29
N VAL A 199 -6.41 18.78 -15.01
CA VAL A 199 -7.12 19.49 -13.92
C VAL A 199 -6.98 21.01 -14.07
N PHE A 200 -5.81 21.48 -14.53
CA PHE A 200 -5.60 22.91 -14.80
C PHE A 200 -6.48 23.39 -15.96
N VAL A 201 -6.47 22.71 -17.09
CA VAL A 201 -7.24 23.10 -18.28
C VAL A 201 -8.75 23.07 -17.99
N VAL A 202 -9.24 22.01 -17.37
CA VAL A 202 -10.66 21.89 -17.02
C VAL A 202 -11.04 22.90 -15.94
N GLY A 203 -10.27 23.01 -14.87
CA GLY A 203 -10.53 23.94 -13.76
C GLY A 203 -10.49 25.40 -14.21
N LEU A 204 -9.45 25.79 -14.95
CA LEU A 204 -9.33 27.15 -15.52
C LEU A 204 -10.42 27.42 -16.56
N GLY A 205 -10.71 26.48 -17.45
CA GLY A 205 -11.78 26.61 -18.44
C GLY A 205 -13.14 26.91 -17.79
N LEU A 206 -13.48 26.15 -16.74
CA LEU A 206 -14.71 26.36 -15.97
C LEU A 206 -14.67 27.71 -15.19
N ALA A 207 -13.52 28.09 -14.63
CA ALA A 207 -13.36 29.36 -13.96
C ALA A 207 -13.58 30.54 -14.93
N LEU A 208 -13.02 30.47 -16.13
CA LEU A 208 -13.21 31.49 -17.19
C LEU A 208 -14.67 31.55 -17.62
N LEU A 209 -15.33 30.41 -17.82
CA LEU A 209 -16.76 30.37 -18.14
C LEU A 209 -17.62 31.00 -17.03
N MET A 210 -17.24 30.80 -15.77
CA MET A 210 -17.94 31.42 -14.64
C MET A 210 -17.52 32.87 -14.38
N HIS A 211 -16.43 33.37 -14.97
CA HIS A 211 -15.94 34.75 -14.80
C HIS A 211 -16.59 35.74 -15.78
N THR A 212 -17.58 35.33 -16.59
CA THR A 212 -18.26 36.15 -17.59
C THR A 212 -18.92 37.41 -16.98
N ARG A 213 -18.97 38.45 -17.76
CA ARG A 213 -19.55 39.78 -17.37
C ARG A 213 -21.05 39.75 -17.21
N THR A 214 -21.73 38.89 -17.95
CA THR A 214 -23.18 38.70 -17.85
C THR A 214 -23.49 37.78 -16.69
N PRO A 215 -24.33 38.17 -15.72
CA PRO A 215 -24.68 37.33 -14.59
C PRO A 215 -25.50 36.14 -15.08
N LEU A 216 -24.89 34.94 -15.04
CA LEU A 216 -25.60 33.69 -15.29
C LEU A 216 -26.63 33.50 -14.18
N ARG A 217 -27.92 33.32 -14.56
CA ARG A 217 -28.96 32.95 -13.60
C ARG A 217 -28.60 31.61 -12.95
N GLY A 218 -28.58 31.54 -11.61
CA GLY A 218 -28.22 30.32 -10.89
C GLY A 218 -26.70 30.09 -10.75
N ARG A 219 -25.84 31.10 -10.95
CA ARG A 219 -24.38 30.98 -10.87
C ARG A 219 -23.89 30.31 -9.58
N THR A 220 -24.53 30.60 -8.45
CA THR A 220 -24.21 29.97 -7.17
C THR A 220 -24.46 28.47 -7.18
N LEU A 221 -25.61 28.05 -7.76
CA LEU A 221 -25.93 26.62 -7.89
C LEU A 221 -24.92 25.88 -8.75
N TYR A 222 -24.52 26.44 -9.91
CA TYR A 222 -23.49 25.85 -10.76
C TYR A 222 -22.15 25.71 -10.03
N ARG A 223 -21.74 26.71 -9.25
CA ARG A 223 -20.52 26.64 -8.44
C ARG A 223 -20.59 25.54 -7.40
N ILE A 224 -21.71 25.40 -6.70
CA ILE A 224 -21.93 24.33 -5.73
C ILE A 224 -21.82 22.96 -6.41
N LEU A 225 -22.49 22.76 -7.54
CA LEU A 225 -22.46 21.50 -8.29
C LEU A 225 -21.07 21.15 -8.81
N LEU A 226 -20.31 22.15 -9.27
CA LEU A 226 -18.93 21.96 -9.75
C LEU A 226 -17.95 21.59 -8.62
N VAL A 227 -18.23 22.03 -7.40
CA VAL A 227 -17.36 21.74 -6.22
C VAL A 227 -17.79 20.43 -5.53
N LEU A 228 -18.98 19.92 -5.81
CA LEU A 228 -19.54 18.72 -5.17
C LEU A 228 -18.60 17.51 -5.19
N PRO A 229 -17.90 17.16 -6.29
CA PRO A 229 -16.98 16.02 -6.30
C PRO A 229 -15.86 16.14 -5.27
N TYR A 230 -15.41 17.35 -4.96
CA TYR A 230 -14.36 17.59 -3.96
C TYR A 230 -14.83 17.35 -2.51
N ALA A 231 -16.13 17.45 -2.25
CA ALA A 231 -16.70 17.19 -0.94
C ALA A 231 -16.86 15.69 -0.63
N MET A 232 -16.69 14.83 -1.62
CA MET A 232 -16.84 13.37 -1.45
C MET A 232 -15.52 12.73 -1.01
N PRO A 233 -15.55 11.70 -0.13
CA PRO A 233 -14.36 10.96 0.23
C PRO A 233 -13.70 10.32 -1.01
N SER A 234 -12.47 10.69 -1.31
CA SER A 234 -11.78 10.27 -2.54
C SER A 234 -11.65 8.75 -2.65
N PHE A 235 -11.36 8.04 -1.54
CA PHE A 235 -11.24 6.58 -1.56
C PHE A 235 -12.55 5.90 -2.00
N ALA A 236 -13.69 6.35 -1.51
CA ALA A 236 -14.99 5.80 -1.88
C ALA A 236 -15.31 6.05 -3.37
N MET A 237 -14.96 7.24 -3.86
CA MET A 237 -15.14 7.58 -5.27
C MET A 237 -14.24 6.74 -6.17
N LEU A 238 -12.99 6.49 -5.78
CA LEU A 238 -12.06 5.64 -6.55
C LEU A 238 -12.60 4.21 -6.69
N LEU A 239 -13.12 3.62 -5.61
CA LEU A 239 -13.74 2.29 -5.65
C LEU A 239 -15.02 2.29 -6.51
N LEU A 240 -15.87 3.31 -6.38
CA LEU A 240 -17.07 3.44 -7.21
C LEU A 240 -16.71 3.53 -8.70
N TRP A 241 -15.73 4.34 -9.07
CA TRP A 241 -15.26 4.44 -10.45
C TRP A 241 -14.69 3.12 -10.97
N ARG A 242 -13.94 2.37 -10.14
CA ARG A 242 -13.46 1.03 -10.47
C ARG A 242 -14.61 0.12 -10.87
N ASP A 243 -15.70 0.09 -10.09
CA ASP A 243 -16.88 -0.73 -10.39
C ASP A 243 -17.62 -0.23 -11.64
N MET A 244 -17.69 1.09 -11.87
CA MET A 244 -18.26 1.68 -13.08
C MET A 244 -17.50 1.29 -14.35
N PHE A 245 -16.19 1.03 -14.27
CA PHE A 245 -15.34 0.56 -15.38
C PHE A 245 -15.35 -0.96 -15.58
N ASN A 246 -16.13 -1.72 -14.78
CA ASN A 246 -16.24 -3.16 -14.97
C ASN A 246 -16.74 -3.49 -16.38
N THR A 247 -16.14 -4.52 -17.01
CA THR A 247 -16.44 -4.90 -18.39
C THR A 247 -17.86 -5.45 -18.53
N ASP A 248 -18.30 -6.31 -17.59
CA ASP A 248 -19.54 -7.06 -17.73
C ASP A 248 -20.77 -6.30 -17.19
N PHE A 249 -20.65 -5.64 -16.05
CA PHE A 249 -21.76 -4.96 -15.36
C PHE A 249 -21.52 -3.48 -15.09
N GLY A 250 -20.39 -2.94 -15.55
CA GLY A 250 -20.05 -1.54 -15.33
C GLY A 250 -21.05 -0.58 -16.01
N LEU A 251 -21.36 0.50 -15.28
CA LEU A 251 -22.33 1.50 -15.73
C LEU A 251 -21.87 2.19 -17.02
N ILE A 252 -20.57 2.41 -17.20
CA ILE A 252 -20.03 3.14 -18.35
C ILE A 252 -20.30 2.39 -19.65
N ASN A 253 -19.98 1.09 -19.72
CA ASN A 253 -20.26 0.27 -20.89
C ASN A 253 -21.76 0.20 -21.19
N ARG A 254 -22.58 0.04 -20.13
CA ARG A 254 -24.05 -0.05 -20.27
C ARG A 254 -24.66 1.24 -20.81
N VAL A 255 -24.28 2.41 -20.28
CA VAL A 255 -24.86 3.71 -20.69
C VAL A 255 -24.38 4.13 -22.06
N LEU A 256 -23.13 3.86 -22.40
CA LEU A 256 -22.56 4.25 -23.70
C LEU A 256 -22.76 3.20 -24.80
N GLY A 257 -23.32 2.01 -24.45
CA GLY A 257 -23.48 0.90 -25.42
C GLY A 257 -22.14 0.36 -25.92
N LEU A 258 -21.11 0.40 -25.07
CA LEU A 258 -19.76 -0.03 -25.41
C LEU A 258 -19.46 -1.42 -24.79
N ASP A 259 -18.50 -2.11 -25.38
CA ASP A 259 -17.93 -3.36 -24.85
C ASP A 259 -16.40 -3.18 -24.74
N VAL A 260 -16.00 -2.30 -23.84
CA VAL A 260 -14.59 -1.94 -23.65
C VAL A 260 -14.08 -2.54 -22.34
N ASN A 261 -12.99 -3.29 -22.43
CA ASN A 261 -12.25 -3.70 -21.24
C ASN A 261 -11.36 -2.54 -20.75
N TRP A 262 -11.97 -1.67 -19.92
CA TRP A 262 -11.34 -0.44 -19.46
C TRP A 262 -10.08 -0.67 -18.65
N LEU A 263 -10.07 -1.68 -17.75
CA LEU A 263 -8.99 -1.90 -16.79
C LEU A 263 -8.05 -3.04 -17.21
N GLY A 264 -8.44 -3.88 -18.18
CA GLY A 264 -7.64 -5.00 -18.65
C GLY A 264 -6.67 -4.66 -19.80
N ASN A 265 -6.78 -3.47 -20.40
CA ASN A 265 -5.83 -3.01 -21.42
C ASN A 265 -5.03 -1.82 -20.88
N ALA A 266 -3.71 -1.78 -21.16
CA ALA A 266 -2.80 -0.77 -20.63
C ALA A 266 -3.20 0.68 -20.96
N TRP A 267 -3.65 0.94 -22.20
CA TRP A 267 -4.00 2.29 -22.64
C TRP A 267 -5.34 2.75 -22.08
N THR A 268 -6.35 1.89 -22.09
CA THR A 268 -7.65 2.22 -21.50
C THR A 268 -7.57 2.38 -20.00
N ALA A 269 -6.78 1.54 -19.30
CA ALA A 269 -6.54 1.65 -17.86
C ALA A 269 -5.85 2.98 -17.50
N ARG A 270 -4.81 3.37 -18.25
CA ARG A 270 -4.16 4.69 -18.11
C ARG A 270 -5.13 5.85 -18.34
N GLY A 271 -5.94 5.75 -19.39
CA GLY A 271 -6.97 6.75 -19.68
C GLY A 271 -8.03 6.85 -18.57
N SER A 272 -8.47 5.71 -18.03
CA SER A 272 -9.45 5.64 -16.95
C SER A 272 -8.95 6.32 -15.68
N ILE A 273 -7.69 6.05 -15.27
CA ILE A 273 -7.11 6.69 -14.08
C ILE A 273 -6.96 8.20 -14.29
N LEU A 274 -6.48 8.64 -15.47
CA LEU A 274 -6.37 10.07 -15.80
C LEU A 274 -7.72 10.77 -15.74
N LEU A 275 -8.77 10.13 -16.27
CA LEU A 275 -10.13 10.66 -16.25
C LEU A 275 -10.65 10.81 -14.82
N VAL A 276 -10.56 9.75 -14.02
CA VAL A 276 -11.03 9.74 -12.63
C VAL A 276 -10.26 10.78 -11.79
N ASN A 277 -8.93 10.79 -11.92
CA ASN A 277 -8.11 11.72 -11.15
C ASN A 277 -8.34 13.18 -11.58
N THR A 278 -8.62 13.41 -12.85
CA THR A 278 -9.05 14.72 -13.35
C THR A 278 -10.40 15.13 -12.76
N TRP A 279 -11.38 14.19 -12.73
CA TRP A 279 -12.71 14.44 -12.17
C TRP A 279 -12.66 14.76 -10.67
N LEU A 280 -11.77 14.11 -9.91
CA LEU A 280 -11.57 14.41 -8.49
C LEU A 280 -10.82 15.72 -8.25
N GLY A 281 -9.88 16.07 -9.14
CA GLY A 281 -8.96 17.19 -8.95
C GLY A 281 -9.43 18.53 -9.53
N PHE A 282 -10.27 18.53 -10.62
CA PHE A 282 -10.65 19.79 -11.27
C PHE A 282 -11.39 20.79 -10.36
N PRO A 283 -12.21 20.35 -9.35
CA PRO A 283 -12.93 21.32 -8.53
C PRO A 283 -12.00 22.18 -7.67
N TYR A 284 -10.93 21.59 -7.14
CA TYR A 284 -9.90 22.32 -6.41
C TYR A 284 -9.24 23.37 -7.32
N MET A 285 -8.82 22.95 -8.53
CA MET A 285 -8.18 23.84 -9.50
C MET A 285 -9.14 24.93 -9.99
N PHE A 286 -10.44 24.63 -10.11
CA PHE A 286 -11.49 25.61 -10.42
C PHE A 286 -11.60 26.68 -9.34
N LEU A 287 -11.56 26.31 -8.06
CA LEU A 287 -11.61 27.27 -6.95
C LEU A 287 -10.37 28.16 -6.93
N VAL A 288 -9.20 27.57 -7.07
CA VAL A 288 -7.92 28.28 -7.09
C VAL A 288 -7.83 29.23 -8.29
N ALA A 289 -8.17 28.76 -9.50
CA ALA A 289 -8.19 29.59 -10.70
C ALA A 289 -9.21 30.74 -10.60
N THR A 290 -10.35 30.48 -9.95
CA THR A 290 -11.35 31.53 -9.71
C THR A 290 -10.79 32.62 -8.80
N GLY A 291 -10.08 32.26 -7.72
CA GLY A 291 -9.42 33.22 -6.83
C GLY A 291 -8.31 34.00 -7.54
N ALA A 292 -7.46 33.31 -8.30
CA ALA A 292 -6.38 33.90 -9.06
C ALA A 292 -6.91 34.88 -10.15
N LEU A 293 -7.98 34.53 -10.84
CA LEU A 293 -8.62 35.45 -11.80
C LEU A 293 -9.20 36.71 -11.14
N GLN A 294 -9.68 36.61 -9.90
CA GLN A 294 -10.22 37.74 -9.15
C GLN A 294 -9.14 38.69 -8.65
N SER A 295 -7.90 38.23 -8.47
CA SER A 295 -6.77 39.05 -8.04
C SER A 295 -6.16 39.88 -9.15
N ILE A 296 -6.49 39.60 -10.43
CA ILE A 296 -6.00 40.42 -11.57
C ILE A 296 -6.83 41.68 -11.70
N PRO A 297 -6.20 42.87 -11.68
CA PRO A 297 -6.90 44.14 -11.87
C PRO A 297 -7.61 44.21 -13.22
N ARG A 298 -8.89 44.57 -13.20
CA ARG A 298 -9.72 44.65 -14.42
C ARG A 298 -9.26 45.73 -15.40
N GLU A 299 -8.57 46.73 -14.90
CA GLU A 299 -8.02 47.84 -15.66
C GLU A 299 -7.04 47.35 -16.73
N LEU A 300 -6.28 46.29 -16.44
CA LEU A 300 -5.33 45.72 -17.41
C LEU A 300 -6.03 45.11 -18.62
N GLU A 301 -7.14 44.40 -18.39
CA GLU A 301 -7.95 43.83 -19.49
C GLU A 301 -8.66 44.97 -20.28
N GLN A 302 -9.12 45.99 -19.58
CA GLN A 302 -9.76 47.15 -20.23
C GLN A 302 -8.77 47.96 -21.09
N ALA A 303 -7.55 48.18 -20.57
CA ALA A 303 -6.49 48.85 -21.34
C ALA A 303 -6.15 48.06 -22.62
N ALA A 304 -5.96 46.74 -22.53
CA ALA A 304 -5.72 45.92 -23.70
C ALA A 304 -6.85 46.02 -24.75
N ARG A 305 -8.09 46.14 -24.31
CA ARG A 305 -9.24 46.34 -25.22
C ARG A 305 -9.28 47.71 -25.87
N ILE A 306 -8.86 48.76 -25.14
CA ILE A 306 -8.71 50.10 -25.70
C ILE A 306 -7.64 50.11 -26.79
N ASP A 307 -6.55 49.34 -26.58
CA ASP A 307 -5.48 49.15 -27.57
C ASP A 307 -5.89 48.22 -28.75
N GLY A 308 -7.17 47.81 -28.81
CA GLY A 308 -7.71 47.02 -29.91
C GLY A 308 -7.57 45.52 -29.78
N ALA A 309 -7.14 44.98 -28.64
CA ALA A 309 -7.01 43.55 -28.42
C ALA A 309 -8.39 42.87 -28.38
N GLY A 310 -8.57 41.80 -29.17
CA GLY A 310 -9.69 40.88 -29.04
C GLY A 310 -9.64 40.10 -27.74
N ALA A 311 -10.76 39.42 -27.36
CA ALA A 311 -10.86 38.68 -26.10
C ALA A 311 -9.77 37.62 -25.94
N TRP A 312 -9.44 36.89 -26.99
CA TRP A 312 -8.37 35.89 -26.97
C TRP A 312 -6.98 36.48 -26.85
N GLN A 313 -6.74 37.63 -27.50
CA GLN A 313 -5.46 38.36 -27.41
C GLN A 313 -5.26 38.89 -25.99
N ALA A 314 -6.28 39.53 -25.40
CA ALA A 314 -6.26 40.01 -24.02
C ALA A 314 -6.02 38.85 -23.05
N PHE A 315 -6.71 37.69 -23.23
CA PHE A 315 -6.48 36.53 -22.40
C PHE A 315 -5.03 36.03 -22.52
N ARG A 316 -4.54 35.76 -23.74
CA ARG A 316 -3.23 35.16 -23.97
C ARG A 316 -2.05 36.04 -23.55
N HIS A 317 -2.14 37.37 -23.75
CA HIS A 317 -1.02 38.27 -23.54
C HIS A 317 -1.07 39.06 -22.23
N VAL A 318 -2.24 39.12 -21.58
CA VAL A 318 -2.42 39.86 -20.31
C VAL A 318 -2.84 38.90 -19.19
N THR A 319 -4.01 38.27 -19.34
CA THR A 319 -4.59 37.47 -18.25
C THR A 319 -3.80 36.24 -17.95
N LEU A 320 -3.46 35.42 -18.96
CA LEU A 320 -2.78 34.11 -18.77
C LEU A 320 -1.37 34.27 -18.17
N PRO A 321 -0.50 35.19 -18.62
CA PRO A 321 0.82 35.36 -17.99
C PRO A 321 0.74 35.74 -16.51
N LEU A 322 -0.13 36.68 -16.15
CA LEU A 322 -0.35 37.08 -14.75
C LEU A 322 -0.93 35.96 -13.91
N LEU A 323 -1.88 35.21 -14.47
CA LEU A 323 -2.45 34.04 -13.84
C LEU A 323 -1.38 32.96 -13.57
N MET A 324 -0.50 32.73 -14.54
CA MET A 324 0.56 31.73 -14.40
C MET A 324 1.55 32.06 -13.28
N ILE A 325 1.85 33.32 -13.04
CA ILE A 325 2.69 33.73 -11.91
C ILE A 325 2.07 33.28 -10.59
N ALA A 326 0.75 33.48 -10.42
CA ALA A 326 0.04 33.07 -9.19
C ALA A 326 -0.15 31.56 -9.09
N MET A 327 -0.34 30.87 -10.23
CA MET A 327 -0.70 29.44 -10.23
C MET A 327 0.50 28.50 -10.32
N THR A 328 1.67 28.95 -10.77
CA THR A 328 2.86 28.08 -10.91
C THR A 328 3.22 27.32 -9.63
N PRO A 329 3.28 27.92 -8.43
CA PRO A 329 3.57 27.16 -7.22
C PRO A 329 2.54 26.04 -6.94
N ILE A 330 1.27 26.31 -7.24
CA ILE A 330 0.17 25.36 -7.05
C ILE A 330 0.25 24.23 -8.06
N LEU A 331 0.61 24.53 -9.31
CA LEU A 331 0.81 23.52 -10.35
C LEU A 331 1.98 22.60 -10.01
N VAL A 332 3.09 23.15 -9.51
CA VAL A 332 4.24 22.35 -9.04
C VAL A 332 3.83 21.45 -7.87
N SER A 333 3.11 21.99 -6.89
CA SER A 333 2.60 21.19 -5.76
C SER A 333 1.62 20.11 -6.22
N THR A 334 0.75 20.41 -7.20
CA THR A 334 -0.20 19.44 -7.78
C THR A 334 0.55 18.34 -8.54
N PHE A 335 1.61 18.68 -9.26
CA PHE A 335 2.46 17.69 -9.91
C PHE A 335 3.12 16.75 -8.88
N ALA A 336 3.76 17.30 -7.84
CA ALA A 336 4.40 16.51 -6.79
C ALA A 336 3.39 15.61 -6.04
N PHE A 337 2.19 16.12 -5.75
CA PHE A 337 1.11 15.32 -5.17
C PHE A 337 0.72 14.15 -6.08
N ASN A 338 0.49 14.40 -7.38
CA ASN A 338 0.13 13.35 -8.33
C ASN A 338 1.27 12.37 -8.60
N PHE A 339 2.51 12.80 -8.52
CA PHE A 339 3.67 11.92 -8.65
C PHE A 339 3.67 10.80 -7.60
N ASN A 340 3.19 11.10 -6.39
CA ASN A 340 3.10 10.16 -5.27
C ASN A 340 1.66 9.73 -4.94
N ASN A 341 0.74 9.77 -5.91
CA ASN A 341 -0.68 9.49 -5.68
C ASN A 341 -0.94 7.97 -5.66
N PHE A 342 -0.60 7.34 -4.54
CA PHE A 342 -0.82 5.91 -4.31
C PHE A 342 -2.27 5.50 -4.52
N ASN A 343 -3.21 6.19 -3.86
CA ASN A 343 -4.62 5.81 -3.83
C ASN A 343 -5.27 5.80 -5.21
N ALA A 344 -4.95 6.78 -6.07
CA ALA A 344 -5.53 6.88 -7.41
C ALA A 344 -5.30 5.61 -8.23
N VAL A 345 -4.13 5.00 -8.10
CA VAL A 345 -3.76 3.77 -8.83
C VAL A 345 -4.16 2.52 -8.06
N TRP A 346 -3.85 2.48 -6.76
CA TRP A 346 -4.07 1.26 -5.97
C TRP A 346 -5.55 0.88 -5.85
N LEU A 347 -6.42 1.85 -5.62
CA LEU A 347 -7.85 1.61 -5.46
C LEU A 347 -8.61 1.43 -6.78
N THR A 348 -8.03 1.83 -7.92
CA THR A 348 -8.68 1.67 -9.23
C THR A 348 -8.20 0.44 -9.98
N THR A 349 -6.90 0.29 -10.19
CA THR A 349 -6.29 -0.76 -11.02
C THR A 349 -5.36 -1.69 -10.26
N ALA A 350 -5.02 -1.36 -9.00
CA ALA A 350 -3.96 -2.01 -8.23
C ALA A 350 -2.62 -2.09 -9.00
N GLY A 351 -2.37 -1.12 -9.90
CA GLY A 351 -1.19 -1.08 -10.77
C GLY A 351 -1.32 -1.82 -12.10
N GLY A 352 -2.35 -2.68 -12.26
CA GLY A 352 -2.56 -3.48 -13.46
C GLY A 352 -2.90 -2.67 -14.73
N PRO A 353 -3.01 -3.35 -15.87
CA PRO A 353 -2.78 -4.78 -16.09
C PRO A 353 -1.30 -5.16 -16.01
N PHE A 354 -1.06 -6.40 -15.56
CA PHE A 354 0.28 -6.98 -15.48
C PHE A 354 0.59 -7.80 -16.71
N ARG A 355 1.87 -7.90 -17.04
CA ARG A 355 2.34 -8.79 -18.10
C ARG A 355 2.64 -10.18 -17.52
N PRO A 356 2.42 -11.27 -18.28
CA PRO A 356 2.77 -12.62 -17.81
C PRO A 356 4.25 -12.81 -17.48
N ASP A 357 5.13 -12.11 -18.22
CA ASP A 357 6.59 -12.12 -18.05
C ASP A 357 7.08 -11.20 -16.93
N ASN A 358 6.23 -10.32 -16.40
CA ASN A 358 6.60 -9.40 -15.32
C ASN A 358 5.39 -9.10 -14.40
N PRO A 359 5.11 -9.96 -13.42
CA PRO A 359 3.98 -9.80 -12.52
C PRO A 359 4.20 -8.70 -11.45
N LEU A 360 5.43 -8.20 -11.30
CA LEU A 360 5.75 -7.17 -10.30
C LEU A 360 5.53 -5.74 -10.82
N ALA A 361 5.59 -5.52 -12.14
CA ALA A 361 5.47 -4.19 -12.74
C ALA A 361 4.23 -4.10 -13.63
N GLY A 362 3.20 -3.42 -13.18
CA GLY A 362 1.96 -3.21 -13.93
C GLY A 362 2.02 -1.99 -14.85
N ALA A 363 1.12 -1.97 -15.83
CA ALA A 363 1.08 -0.93 -16.85
C ALA A 363 0.67 0.46 -16.31
N THR A 364 -0.03 0.50 -15.19
CA THR A 364 -0.47 1.74 -14.53
C THR A 364 0.25 2.03 -13.22
N ASP A 365 1.23 1.19 -12.85
CA ASP A 365 2.01 1.42 -11.63
C ASP A 365 2.69 2.78 -11.64
N LEU A 366 2.61 3.45 -10.49
CA LEU A 366 3.51 4.52 -10.13
C LEU A 366 4.68 3.95 -9.33
N LEU A 367 5.76 4.69 -9.19
CA LEU A 367 6.90 4.25 -8.40
C LEU A 367 6.50 3.88 -6.96
N ILE A 368 5.58 4.63 -6.36
CA ILE A 368 5.09 4.37 -5.01
C ILE A 368 4.27 3.06 -4.91
N THR A 369 3.42 2.74 -5.90
CA THR A 369 2.64 1.49 -5.90
C THR A 369 3.52 0.29 -6.21
N TYR A 370 4.50 0.46 -7.08
CA TYR A 370 5.53 -0.54 -7.36
C TYR A 370 6.37 -0.84 -6.11
N THR A 371 6.84 0.20 -5.41
CA THR A 371 7.58 0.08 -4.15
C THR A 371 6.78 -0.67 -3.09
N PHE A 372 5.49 -0.33 -2.95
CA PHE A 372 4.60 -1.02 -2.02
C PHE A 372 4.49 -2.52 -2.35
N ARG A 373 4.35 -2.87 -3.63
CA ARG A 373 4.29 -4.29 -4.06
C ARG A 373 5.59 -5.03 -3.83
N LEU A 374 6.75 -4.38 -4.05
CA LEU A 374 8.05 -4.97 -3.72
C LEU A 374 8.21 -5.26 -2.24
N ALA A 375 7.69 -4.38 -1.38
CA ALA A 375 7.78 -4.54 0.07
C ALA A 375 6.78 -5.57 0.61
N PHE A 376 5.53 -5.59 0.09
CA PHE A 376 4.42 -6.32 0.72
C PHE A 376 3.71 -7.31 -0.21
N GLY A 377 4.19 -7.53 -1.42
CA GLY A 377 3.49 -8.32 -2.46
C GLY A 377 3.58 -9.84 -2.34
N GLY A 378 3.95 -10.40 -1.20
CA GLY A 378 3.80 -11.84 -0.88
C GLY A 378 4.79 -12.82 -1.54
N GLN A 379 5.64 -12.38 -2.47
CA GLN A 379 6.64 -13.20 -3.15
C GLN A 379 8.08 -12.92 -2.63
N GLY A 380 8.26 -12.95 -1.30
CA GLY A 380 9.53 -12.64 -0.66
C GLY A 380 9.73 -11.12 -0.59
N ALA A 381 9.32 -10.52 0.52
CA ALA A 381 9.40 -9.08 0.76
C ALA A 381 10.81 -8.52 0.54
N GLN A 382 10.96 -7.68 -0.48
CA GLN A 382 12.25 -7.07 -0.86
C GLN A 382 12.40 -5.69 -0.19
N TYR A 383 12.33 -5.63 1.14
CA TYR A 383 12.34 -4.36 1.88
C TYR A 383 13.55 -3.47 1.57
N GLY A 384 14.75 -4.05 1.46
CA GLY A 384 15.96 -3.31 1.13
C GLY A 384 15.91 -2.66 -0.25
N PHE A 385 15.41 -3.40 -1.26
CA PHE A 385 15.25 -2.88 -2.61
C PHE A 385 14.12 -1.84 -2.69
N ALA A 386 12.97 -2.09 -2.06
CA ALA A 386 11.88 -1.14 -1.96
C ALA A 386 12.32 0.18 -1.28
N SER A 387 13.16 0.08 -0.24
CA SER A 387 13.76 1.26 0.41
C SER A 387 14.67 2.05 -0.53
N ALA A 388 15.47 1.38 -1.36
CA ALA A 388 16.29 2.04 -2.37
C ALA A 388 15.43 2.78 -3.41
N VAL A 389 14.32 2.17 -3.89
CA VAL A 389 13.35 2.86 -4.77
C VAL A 389 12.77 4.09 -4.07
N SER A 390 12.39 3.98 -2.79
CA SER A 390 11.86 5.12 -2.02
C SER A 390 12.83 6.29 -1.94
N VAL A 391 14.12 6.01 -1.74
CA VAL A 391 15.19 7.05 -1.76
C VAL A 391 15.27 7.71 -3.14
N LEU A 392 15.20 6.93 -4.23
CA LEU A 392 15.20 7.49 -5.58
C LEU A 392 13.96 8.37 -5.83
N ILE A 393 12.78 7.95 -5.38
CA ILE A 393 11.56 8.76 -5.46
C ILE A 393 11.78 10.11 -4.77
N PHE A 394 12.31 10.09 -3.55
CA PHE A 394 12.58 11.30 -2.76
C PHE A 394 13.55 12.25 -3.49
N LEU A 395 14.56 11.72 -4.18
CA LEU A 395 15.53 12.53 -4.91
C LEU A 395 14.98 13.12 -6.23
N ILE A 396 13.97 12.49 -6.81
CA ILE A 396 13.36 12.92 -8.08
C ILE A 396 12.30 14.01 -7.85
N VAL A 397 11.56 13.95 -6.74
CA VAL A 397 10.47 14.87 -6.40
C VAL A 397 10.95 16.08 -5.61
#